data_20328c85fc175c938b3fd4767926461b
#
_entry.id   20328c85fc175c938b3fd4767926461b
#
_cell.length_a   1.000
_cell.length_b   1.000
_cell.length_c   1.000
_cell.angle_alpha   90.00
_cell.angle_beta   90.00
_cell.angle_gamma   90.00
#
_symmetry.space_group_name_H-M   'P 1'
#
loop_
_entity.id
_entity.type
_entity.pdbx_description
1 polymer ?
#
loop_
_entity_poly.entity_id
_entity_poly.type
_entity_poly.pdbx_seq_one_letter_code
_entity_poly.pdbx_strand_id
1 'polypeptide(L)'
;MTYGDAVLFGAVQGLTEFLPISSSGHIVLLEKLLHVDVERNTAFVLMLHVGTLLAVLYAMRKEVRWLIQHPKARATWMLLVALLPTAVIGALFEEWFDDLFESGATIGLEFFLTGIILWWIDSIEAGKKNETTMTVADSLWIGALQGAAILPALSRSGLTIAGGLWRGLDREAATRFSFLLSIPAILGGVLVKLDDLVEAHGSAALSSGPMLAGMLAALATGYLSVRWTKSLVSRARMRWFAVYAFALAAWILFDQLVQHRFFPPLA
;
A
#
# COMPACT_ATOMS: atom_id res chain seq x y z
N MET A 1 -6.76 -22.49 -6.18
CA MET A 1 -7.35 -21.46 -5.30
C MET A 1 -8.86 -21.60 -5.29
N THR A 2 -9.47 -21.70 -4.11
CA THR A 2 -10.93 -21.77 -3.95
C THR A 2 -11.56 -20.37 -3.98
N TYR A 3 -12.88 -20.27 -4.13
CA TYR A 3 -13.60 -19.00 -3.95
C TYR A 3 -13.44 -18.43 -2.54
N GLY A 4 -13.37 -19.29 -1.50
CA GLY A 4 -13.15 -18.86 -0.13
C GLY A 4 -11.80 -18.18 0.06
N ASP A 5 -10.73 -18.79 -0.46
CA ASP A 5 -9.38 -18.22 -0.42
C ASP A 5 -9.36 -16.86 -1.14
N ALA A 6 -9.91 -16.82 -2.36
CA ALA A 6 -9.93 -15.60 -3.17
C ALA A 6 -10.65 -14.44 -2.46
N VAL A 7 -11.81 -14.69 -1.85
CA VAL A 7 -12.56 -13.68 -1.11
C VAL A 7 -11.79 -13.25 0.15
N LEU A 8 -11.15 -14.18 0.86
CA LEU A 8 -10.34 -13.87 2.05
C LEU A 8 -9.15 -12.97 1.69
N PHE A 9 -8.34 -13.37 0.70
CA PHE A 9 -7.22 -12.57 0.23
C PHE A 9 -7.68 -11.20 -0.28
N GLY A 10 -8.79 -11.16 -1.05
CA GLY A 10 -9.37 -9.91 -1.52
C GLY A 10 -9.84 -9.00 -0.38
N ALA A 11 -10.49 -9.55 0.63
CA ALA A 11 -10.93 -8.79 1.78
C ALA A 11 -9.74 -8.22 2.59
N VAL A 12 -8.70 -9.02 2.79
CA VAL A 12 -7.48 -8.58 3.49
C VAL A 12 -6.76 -7.51 2.66
N GLN A 13 -6.55 -7.74 1.36
CA GLN A 13 -5.93 -6.74 0.48
C GLN A 13 -6.67 -5.40 0.57
N GLY A 14 -8.00 -5.40 0.38
CA GLY A 14 -8.78 -4.17 0.40
C GLY A 14 -8.73 -3.45 1.75
N LEU A 15 -8.87 -4.18 2.85
CA LEU A 15 -8.80 -3.59 4.19
C LEU A 15 -7.44 -2.96 4.46
N THR A 16 -6.37 -3.65 4.13
CA THR A 16 -5.00 -3.27 4.51
C THR A 16 -4.31 -2.32 3.54
N GLU A 17 -4.81 -2.17 2.30
CA GLU A 17 -4.22 -1.32 1.27
C GLU A 17 -4.19 0.17 1.67
N PHE A 18 -5.25 0.66 2.29
CA PHE A 18 -5.38 2.07 2.68
C PHE A 18 -5.23 2.30 4.18
N LEU A 19 -5.46 1.28 5.00
CA LEU A 19 -5.03 1.30 6.41
C LEU A 19 -3.50 1.31 6.47
N PRO A 20 -2.91 2.02 7.42
CA PRO A 20 -1.45 2.21 7.45
C PRO A 20 -0.70 1.00 8.03
N ILE A 21 -1.02 -0.23 7.57
CA ILE A 21 -0.50 -1.48 8.16
C ILE A 21 0.13 -2.45 7.14
N SER A 22 0.32 -2.03 5.91
CA SER A 22 0.86 -2.80 4.77
C SER A 22 -0.01 -3.96 4.29
N SER A 23 -0.54 -3.86 3.07
CA SER A 23 -1.32 -4.92 2.42
C SER A 23 -0.45 -6.08 1.97
N SER A 24 0.67 -5.81 1.35
CA SER A 24 1.60 -6.84 0.86
C SER A 24 2.15 -7.70 2.00
N GLY A 25 2.57 -7.09 3.12
CA GLY A 25 2.97 -7.86 4.30
C GLY A 25 1.87 -8.78 4.82
N HIS A 26 0.59 -8.37 4.74
CA HIS A 26 -0.53 -9.22 5.16
C HIS A 26 -0.83 -10.34 4.15
N ILE A 27 -0.65 -10.09 2.85
CA ILE A 27 -0.79 -11.14 1.83
C ILE A 27 0.27 -12.22 2.06
N VAL A 28 1.55 -11.84 2.18
CA VAL A 28 2.63 -12.79 2.49
C VAL A 28 2.36 -13.56 3.80
N LEU A 29 1.90 -12.87 4.83
CA LEU A 29 1.52 -13.50 6.09
C LEU A 29 0.43 -14.58 5.89
N LEU A 30 -0.63 -14.27 5.15
CA LEU A 30 -1.70 -15.22 4.87
C LEU A 30 -1.21 -16.40 4.03
N GLU A 31 -0.36 -16.17 3.05
CA GLU A 31 0.24 -17.24 2.23
C GLU A 31 0.98 -18.25 3.09
N LYS A 32 1.84 -17.76 3.98
CA LYS A 32 2.61 -18.60 4.89
C LYS A 32 1.71 -19.36 5.87
N LEU A 33 0.66 -18.74 6.40
CA LEU A 33 -0.28 -19.36 7.35
C LEU A 33 -1.20 -20.40 6.71
N LEU A 34 -1.69 -20.11 5.50
CA LEU A 34 -2.66 -20.97 4.81
C LEU A 34 -1.99 -21.99 3.89
N HIS A 35 -0.67 -21.89 3.70
CA HIS A 35 0.10 -22.70 2.75
C HIS A 35 -0.47 -22.59 1.32
N VAL A 36 -0.94 -21.39 0.94
CA VAL A 36 -1.49 -21.07 -0.38
C VAL A 36 -0.51 -20.12 -1.06
N ASP A 37 0.07 -20.56 -2.14
CA ASP A 37 1.01 -19.75 -2.92
C ASP A 37 0.20 -18.82 -3.86
N VAL A 38 0.04 -17.57 -3.45
CA VAL A 38 -0.70 -16.53 -4.18
C VAL A 38 0.26 -15.64 -4.96
N GLU A 39 1.46 -15.40 -4.46
CA GLU A 39 2.47 -14.54 -5.12
C GLU A 39 2.89 -15.10 -6.47
N ARG A 40 3.05 -16.42 -6.59
CA ARG A 40 3.27 -17.08 -7.88
C ARG A 40 2.09 -16.93 -8.86
N ASN A 41 0.91 -16.56 -8.36
CA ASN A 41 -0.22 -16.21 -9.21
C ASN A 41 -0.29 -14.69 -9.40
N THR A 42 0.68 -14.12 -10.11
CA THR A 42 0.78 -12.69 -10.42
C THR A 42 -0.55 -12.12 -10.94
N ALA A 43 -1.31 -12.91 -11.71
CA ALA A 43 -2.63 -12.53 -12.21
C ALA A 43 -3.62 -12.22 -11.08
N PHE A 44 -3.64 -13.06 -10.05
CA PHE A 44 -4.54 -12.87 -8.94
C PHE A 44 -4.17 -11.65 -8.10
N VAL A 45 -2.90 -11.48 -7.77
CA VAL A 45 -2.39 -10.30 -7.05
C VAL A 45 -2.73 -9.02 -7.82
N LEU A 46 -2.55 -9.04 -9.15
CA LEU A 46 -2.91 -7.93 -10.01
C LEU A 46 -4.40 -7.59 -9.94
N MET A 47 -5.28 -8.60 -9.98
CA MET A 47 -6.73 -8.39 -9.85
C MET A 47 -7.13 -7.83 -8.49
N LEU A 48 -6.43 -8.21 -7.42
CA LEU A 48 -6.64 -7.60 -6.10
C LEU A 48 -6.30 -6.09 -6.10
N HIS A 49 -5.19 -5.71 -6.74
CA HIS A 49 -4.80 -4.30 -6.90
C HIS A 49 -5.76 -3.52 -7.81
N VAL A 50 -6.29 -4.13 -8.88
CA VAL A 50 -7.37 -3.53 -9.68
C VAL A 50 -8.60 -3.27 -8.80
N GLY A 51 -8.98 -4.20 -7.94
CA GLY A 51 -10.08 -4.02 -6.99
C GLY A 51 -9.86 -2.81 -6.07
N THR A 52 -8.68 -2.68 -5.47
CA THR A 52 -8.34 -1.54 -4.59
C THR A 52 -8.19 -0.24 -5.37
N LEU A 53 -7.68 -0.27 -6.60
CA LEU A 53 -7.65 0.90 -7.49
C LEU A 53 -9.06 1.43 -7.76
N LEU A 54 -9.99 0.55 -8.12
CA LEU A 54 -11.40 0.92 -8.32
C LEU A 54 -12.03 1.47 -7.03
N ALA A 55 -11.67 0.90 -5.88
CA ALA A 55 -12.13 1.37 -4.57
C ALA A 55 -11.71 2.82 -4.29
N VAL A 56 -10.43 3.15 -4.47
CA VAL A 56 -9.93 4.51 -4.22
C VAL A 56 -10.43 5.50 -5.27
N LEU A 57 -10.52 5.11 -6.53
CA LEU A 57 -11.12 5.94 -7.58
C LEU A 57 -12.57 6.31 -7.26
N TYR A 58 -13.35 5.35 -6.79
CA TYR A 58 -14.74 5.60 -6.40
C TYR A 58 -14.84 6.42 -5.10
N ALA A 59 -14.03 6.12 -4.11
CA ALA A 59 -14.01 6.84 -2.84
C ALA A 59 -13.56 8.31 -3.01
N MET A 60 -12.61 8.56 -3.91
CA MET A 60 -12.01 9.88 -4.19
C MET A 60 -12.53 10.51 -5.49
N ARG A 61 -13.70 10.05 -5.99
CA ARG A 61 -14.22 10.45 -7.31
C ARG A 61 -14.41 11.96 -7.53
N LYS A 62 -14.65 12.71 -6.45
CA LYS A 62 -14.78 14.17 -6.52
C LYS A 62 -13.43 14.84 -6.76
N GLU A 63 -12.44 14.43 -5.99
CA GLU A 63 -11.06 14.91 -6.06
C GLU A 63 -10.43 14.50 -7.41
N VAL A 64 -10.62 13.25 -7.83
CA VAL A 64 -10.15 12.74 -9.14
C VAL A 64 -10.78 13.52 -10.29
N ARG A 65 -12.10 13.72 -10.27
CA ARG A 65 -12.77 14.52 -11.31
C ARG A 65 -12.23 15.95 -11.35
N TRP A 66 -12.00 16.55 -10.18
CA TRP A 66 -11.44 17.88 -10.11
C TRP A 66 -10.03 17.95 -10.70
N LEU A 67 -9.16 16.99 -10.40
CA LEU A 67 -7.80 16.91 -10.97
C LEU A 67 -7.82 16.77 -12.50
N ILE A 68 -8.71 15.92 -13.05
CA ILE A 68 -8.88 15.74 -14.49
C ILE A 68 -9.33 17.05 -15.16
N GLN A 69 -10.23 17.79 -14.53
CA GLN A 69 -10.74 19.07 -15.04
C GLN A 69 -9.71 20.20 -14.90
N HIS A 70 -8.73 20.07 -13.99
CA HIS A 70 -7.74 21.09 -13.69
C HIS A 70 -6.29 20.53 -13.82
N PRO A 71 -5.88 20.05 -15.02
CA PRO A 71 -4.58 19.39 -15.20
C PRO A 71 -3.39 20.32 -14.93
N LYS A 72 -3.59 21.65 -15.03
CA LYS A 72 -2.57 22.68 -14.76
C LYS A 72 -2.56 23.16 -13.31
N ALA A 73 -3.45 22.62 -12.46
CA ALA A 73 -3.48 23.02 -11.05
C ALA A 73 -2.22 22.57 -10.31
N ARG A 74 -1.81 23.35 -9.31
CA ARG A 74 -0.63 23.03 -8.49
C ARG A 74 -0.73 21.65 -7.87
N ALA A 75 -1.90 21.27 -7.35
CA ALA A 75 -2.13 19.94 -6.74
C ALA A 75 -1.84 18.80 -7.72
N THR A 76 -2.25 18.93 -9.00
CA THR A 76 -1.97 17.95 -10.05
C THR A 76 -0.46 17.82 -10.29
N TRP A 77 0.24 18.94 -10.40
CA TRP A 77 1.69 18.93 -10.59
C TRP A 77 2.43 18.35 -9.40
N MET A 78 2.00 18.65 -8.18
CA MET A 78 2.62 18.08 -6.98
C MET A 78 2.47 16.55 -6.93
N LEU A 79 1.34 15.99 -7.35
CA LEU A 79 1.17 14.53 -7.47
C LEU A 79 2.14 13.93 -8.50
N LEU A 80 2.27 14.55 -9.68
CA LEU A 80 3.19 14.07 -10.71
C LEU A 80 4.65 14.15 -10.25
N VAL A 81 5.03 15.24 -9.56
CA VAL A 81 6.37 15.39 -8.98
C VAL A 81 6.66 14.32 -7.94
N ALA A 82 5.66 13.96 -7.10
CA ALA A 82 5.83 12.92 -6.09
C ALA A 82 6.01 11.51 -6.70
N LEU A 83 5.53 11.27 -7.91
CA LEU A 83 5.74 9.99 -8.60
C LEU A 83 7.18 9.78 -9.06
N LEU A 84 7.93 10.85 -9.33
CA LEU A 84 9.28 10.75 -9.88
C LEU A 84 10.23 9.95 -8.98
N PRO A 85 10.39 10.28 -7.67
CA PRO A 85 11.25 9.48 -6.80
C PRO A 85 10.77 8.03 -6.68
N THR A 86 9.46 7.80 -6.60
CA THR A 86 8.89 6.44 -6.55
C THR A 86 9.27 5.63 -7.79
N ALA A 87 9.10 6.21 -8.98
CA ALA A 87 9.44 5.54 -10.24
C ALA A 87 10.94 5.25 -10.35
N VAL A 88 11.79 6.21 -9.96
CA VAL A 88 13.25 6.05 -9.96
C VAL A 88 13.68 4.94 -8.98
N ILE A 89 13.17 4.96 -7.76
CA ILE A 89 13.49 3.94 -6.75
C ILE A 89 12.98 2.57 -7.20
N GLY A 90 11.74 2.47 -7.69
CA GLY A 90 11.17 1.23 -8.19
C GLY A 90 12.02 0.63 -9.32
N ALA A 91 12.36 1.42 -10.33
CA ALA A 91 13.15 0.96 -11.47
C ALA A 91 14.61 0.60 -11.13
N LEU A 92 15.24 1.30 -10.17
CA LEU A 92 16.63 1.03 -9.80
C LEU A 92 16.80 -0.19 -8.89
N PHE A 93 15.78 -0.53 -8.12
CA PHE A 93 15.84 -1.57 -7.09
C PHE A 93 14.80 -2.69 -7.31
N GLU A 94 14.26 -2.83 -8.53
CA GLU A 94 13.18 -3.79 -8.86
C GLU A 94 13.57 -5.22 -8.45
N GLU A 95 14.68 -5.74 -8.95
CA GLU A 95 15.17 -7.09 -8.65
C GLU A 95 15.36 -7.30 -7.14
N TRP A 96 15.92 -6.30 -6.45
CA TRP A 96 16.15 -6.38 -5.01
C TRP A 96 14.84 -6.40 -4.21
N PHE A 97 13.83 -5.65 -4.64
CA PHE A 97 12.50 -5.70 -4.02
C PHE A 97 11.83 -7.06 -4.25
N ASP A 98 11.90 -7.60 -5.48
CA ASP A 98 11.32 -8.89 -5.81
C ASP A 98 11.97 -10.02 -4.97
N ASP A 99 13.30 -10.02 -4.80
CA ASP A 99 14.02 -10.94 -3.91
C ASP A 99 13.54 -10.86 -2.45
N LEU A 100 13.29 -9.63 -1.94
CA LEU A 100 12.79 -9.44 -0.58
C LEU A 100 11.35 -9.92 -0.42
N PHE A 101 10.51 -9.71 -1.43
CA PHE A 101 9.14 -10.25 -1.45
C PHE A 101 9.16 -11.78 -1.43
N GLU A 102 9.92 -12.42 -2.31
CA GLU A 102 9.98 -13.89 -2.40
C GLU A 102 10.56 -14.51 -1.14
N SER A 103 11.62 -13.95 -0.59
CA SER A 103 12.24 -14.49 0.63
C SER A 103 11.34 -14.33 1.85
N GLY A 104 10.70 -13.18 2.02
CA GLY A 104 9.97 -12.84 3.23
C GLY A 104 10.86 -12.67 4.48
N ALA A 105 12.18 -12.63 4.29
CA ALA A 105 13.14 -12.61 5.40
C ALA A 105 13.09 -11.33 6.23
N THR A 106 12.73 -10.21 5.62
CA THR A 106 12.73 -8.87 6.26
C THR A 106 11.39 -8.43 6.84
N ILE A 107 10.31 -9.18 6.58
CA ILE A 107 8.92 -8.80 6.91
C ILE A 107 8.74 -8.43 8.38
N GLY A 108 9.34 -9.17 9.30
CA GLY A 108 9.26 -8.87 10.73
C GLY A 108 9.85 -7.50 11.09
N LEU A 109 11.02 -7.17 10.54
CA LEU A 109 11.65 -5.86 10.74
C LEU A 109 10.84 -4.72 10.09
N GLU A 110 10.27 -4.96 8.93
CA GLU A 110 9.48 -3.97 8.21
C GLU A 110 8.17 -3.63 8.92
N PHE A 111 7.48 -4.64 9.48
CA PHE A 111 6.33 -4.40 10.37
C PHE A 111 6.75 -3.63 11.62
N PHE A 112 7.92 -3.91 12.18
CA PHE A 112 8.45 -3.17 13.33
C PHE A 112 8.69 -1.70 12.98
N LEU A 113 9.32 -1.42 11.83
CA LEU A 113 9.52 -0.06 11.32
C LEU A 113 8.20 0.66 11.05
N THR A 114 7.24 -0.04 10.45
CA THR A 114 5.88 0.49 10.29
C THR A 114 5.27 0.88 11.64
N GLY A 115 5.41 0.03 12.64
CA GLY A 115 4.98 0.32 14.02
C GLY A 115 5.61 1.59 14.60
N ILE A 116 6.93 1.78 14.45
CA ILE A 116 7.63 2.99 14.89
C ILE A 116 7.08 4.24 14.22
N ILE A 117 6.92 4.21 12.89
CA ILE A 117 6.42 5.34 12.10
C ILE A 117 5.01 5.72 12.55
N LEU A 118 4.13 4.73 12.71
CA LEU A 118 2.75 4.96 13.13
C LEU A 118 2.64 5.47 14.57
N TRP A 119 3.51 4.97 15.46
CA TRP A 119 3.57 5.47 16.81
C TRP A 119 3.97 6.95 16.86
N TRP A 120 4.90 7.32 16.00
CA TRP A 120 5.41 8.68 15.94
C TRP A 120 4.46 9.66 15.25
N ILE A 121 3.71 9.22 14.24
CA ILE A 121 2.74 10.06 13.50
C ILE A 121 1.78 10.82 14.43
N ASP A 122 1.30 10.17 15.49
CA ASP A 122 0.35 10.80 16.40
C ASP A 122 0.99 11.90 17.27
N SER A 123 2.32 11.86 17.40
CA SER A 123 3.11 12.87 18.12
C SER A 123 3.46 14.08 17.26
N ILE A 124 3.26 14.01 15.94
CA ILE A 124 3.54 15.13 15.03
C ILE A 124 2.38 16.13 15.11
N GLU A 125 2.72 17.36 15.44
CA GLU A 125 1.75 18.46 15.35
C GLU A 125 1.34 18.66 13.89
N ALA A 126 0.03 18.71 13.67
CA ALA A 126 -0.49 18.95 12.32
C ALA A 126 -0.10 20.37 11.86
N GLY A 127 0.50 20.45 10.69
CA GLY A 127 0.83 21.73 10.09
C GLY A 127 -0.42 22.43 9.50
N LYS A 128 -0.16 23.48 8.72
CA LYS A 128 -1.21 24.29 8.06
C LYS A 128 -1.14 24.22 6.54
N LYS A 129 -0.17 23.48 5.99
CA LYS A 129 -0.05 23.32 4.54
C LYS A 129 -1.12 22.38 4.00
N ASN A 130 -1.54 22.66 2.77
CA ASN A 130 -2.41 21.79 1.98
C ASN A 130 -1.83 21.62 0.56
N GLU A 131 -2.54 20.97 -0.33
CA GLU A 131 -2.07 20.67 -1.69
C GLU A 131 -1.80 21.92 -2.54
N THR A 132 -2.37 23.05 -2.16
CA THR A 132 -2.13 24.33 -2.89
C THR A 132 -0.93 25.10 -2.35
N THR A 133 -0.51 24.85 -1.11
CA THR A 133 0.59 25.56 -0.43
C THR A 133 1.84 24.70 -0.24
N MET A 134 1.75 23.37 -0.45
CA MET A 134 2.91 22.48 -0.40
C MET A 134 3.95 22.84 -1.48
N THR A 135 5.21 22.55 -1.23
CA THR A 135 6.33 22.83 -2.12
C THR A 135 6.72 21.60 -2.94
N VAL A 136 7.52 21.81 -4.00
CA VAL A 136 8.13 20.70 -4.77
C VAL A 136 8.95 19.78 -3.85
N ALA A 137 9.71 20.36 -2.91
CA ALA A 137 10.48 19.56 -1.94
C ALA A 137 9.60 18.70 -1.04
N ASP A 138 8.39 19.17 -0.69
CA ASP A 138 7.42 18.39 0.08
C ASP A 138 6.94 17.18 -0.73
N SER A 139 6.63 17.38 -2.03
CA SER A 139 6.21 16.32 -2.94
C SER A 139 7.31 15.28 -3.18
N LEU A 140 8.53 15.73 -3.47
CA LEU A 140 9.68 14.82 -3.66
C LEU A 140 9.95 13.98 -2.40
N TRP A 141 9.85 14.59 -1.22
CA TRP A 141 10.00 13.88 0.05
C TRP A 141 8.93 12.79 0.23
N ILE A 142 7.66 13.13 0.01
CA ILE A 142 6.56 12.16 0.11
C ILE A 142 6.74 11.04 -0.91
N GLY A 143 7.15 11.39 -2.14
CA GLY A 143 7.42 10.42 -3.20
C GLY A 143 8.61 9.51 -2.90
N ALA A 144 9.68 10.01 -2.28
CA ALA A 144 10.81 9.20 -1.84
C ALA A 144 10.39 8.20 -0.75
N LEU A 145 9.56 8.63 0.20
CA LEU A 145 8.99 7.73 1.22
C LEU A 145 8.03 6.69 0.59
N GLN A 146 7.29 7.07 -0.46
CA GLN A 146 6.50 6.10 -1.22
C GLN A 146 7.39 5.06 -1.93
N GLY A 147 8.53 5.48 -2.50
CA GLY A 147 9.50 4.57 -3.09
C GLY A 147 10.10 3.60 -2.05
N ALA A 148 10.45 4.09 -0.86
CA ALA A 148 10.89 3.23 0.24
C ALA A 148 9.81 2.23 0.68
N ALA A 149 8.53 2.58 0.54
CA ALA A 149 7.40 1.73 0.88
C ALA A 149 7.04 0.69 -0.20
N ILE A 150 7.90 0.46 -1.18
CA ILE A 150 7.86 -0.72 -2.06
C ILE A 150 8.26 -1.97 -1.27
N LEU A 151 9.05 -1.84 -0.19
CA LEU A 151 9.35 -2.95 0.73
C LEU A 151 8.07 -3.65 1.23
N PRO A 152 8.05 -5.00 1.32
CA PRO A 152 6.82 -5.79 1.48
C PRO A 152 5.93 -5.41 2.67
N ALA A 153 6.52 -5.21 3.84
CA ALA A 153 5.75 -4.92 5.05
C ALA A 153 5.84 -3.45 5.53
N LEU A 154 6.47 -2.57 4.74
CA LEU A 154 6.39 -1.14 4.97
C LEU A 154 5.07 -0.57 4.45
N SER A 155 4.35 0.11 5.33
CA SER A 155 3.08 0.71 4.95
C SER A 155 3.24 1.92 4.06
N ARG A 156 2.86 1.82 2.78
CA ARG A 156 2.87 2.93 1.82
C ARG A 156 2.01 4.10 2.31
N SER A 157 0.77 3.83 2.72
CA SER A 157 -0.11 4.87 3.26
C SER A 157 0.43 5.47 4.56
N GLY A 158 1.02 4.65 5.44
CA GLY A 158 1.68 5.11 6.66
C GLY A 158 2.83 6.06 6.38
N LEU A 159 3.77 5.67 5.50
CA LEU A 159 4.94 6.50 5.16
C LEU A 159 4.56 7.80 4.44
N THR A 160 3.66 7.76 3.48
CA THR A 160 3.26 8.96 2.73
C THR A 160 2.48 9.96 3.58
N ILE A 161 1.60 9.48 4.48
CA ILE A 161 0.92 10.33 5.48
C ILE A 161 1.94 10.92 6.44
N ALA A 162 2.85 10.11 7.01
CA ALA A 162 3.93 10.59 7.88
C ALA A 162 4.78 11.65 7.20
N GLY A 163 5.19 11.38 5.95
CA GLY A 163 5.97 12.31 5.13
C GLY A 163 5.26 13.65 4.93
N GLY A 164 3.96 13.62 4.66
CA GLY A 164 3.16 14.84 4.55
C GLY A 164 3.12 15.64 5.86
N LEU A 165 2.87 14.96 6.99
CA LEU A 165 2.84 15.60 8.31
C LEU A 165 4.21 16.17 8.69
N TRP A 166 5.32 15.46 8.47
CA TRP A 166 6.68 15.96 8.71
C TRP A 166 7.01 17.20 7.89
N ARG A 167 6.42 17.34 6.70
CA ARG A 167 6.58 18.52 5.85
C ARG A 167 5.61 19.65 6.19
N GLY A 168 4.79 19.47 7.24
CA GLY A 168 3.88 20.48 7.77
C GLY A 168 2.54 20.55 7.03
N LEU A 169 2.11 19.49 6.36
CA LEU A 169 0.74 19.37 5.87
C LEU A 169 -0.22 19.15 7.06
N ASP A 170 -1.44 19.63 6.92
CA ASP A 170 -2.50 19.23 7.84
C ASP A 170 -2.88 17.73 7.64
N ARG A 171 -3.55 17.14 8.64
CA ARG A 171 -3.87 15.69 8.62
C ARG A 171 -4.77 15.30 7.46
N GLU A 172 -5.71 16.15 7.12
CA GLU A 172 -6.64 15.88 6.01
C GLU A 172 -5.94 15.97 4.67
N ALA A 173 -5.12 17.01 4.45
CA ALA A 173 -4.34 17.18 3.23
C ALA A 173 -3.31 16.05 3.06
N ALA A 174 -2.58 15.66 4.11
CA ALA A 174 -1.62 14.55 4.07
C ALA A 174 -2.31 13.24 3.68
N THR A 175 -3.47 12.94 4.27
CA THR A 175 -4.25 11.72 3.96
C THR A 175 -4.80 11.76 2.54
N ARG A 176 -5.38 12.89 2.13
CA ARG A 176 -5.93 13.07 0.79
C ARG A 176 -4.86 12.96 -0.29
N PHE A 177 -3.71 13.61 -0.08
CA PHE A 177 -2.56 13.53 -0.99
C PHE A 177 -2.03 12.10 -1.11
N SER A 178 -1.86 11.39 0.01
CA SER A 178 -1.45 9.97 0.05
C SER A 178 -2.37 9.08 -0.80
N PHE A 179 -3.69 9.23 -0.65
CA PHE A 179 -4.64 8.42 -1.40
C PHE A 179 -4.70 8.79 -2.89
N LEU A 180 -4.62 10.07 -3.24
CA LEU A 180 -4.55 10.48 -4.63
C LEU A 180 -3.25 10.01 -5.29
N LEU A 181 -2.14 10.04 -4.57
CA LEU A 181 -0.84 9.55 -5.03
C LEU A 181 -0.84 8.03 -5.23
N SER A 182 -1.64 7.29 -4.46
CA SER A 182 -1.77 5.84 -4.62
C SER A 182 -2.39 5.43 -5.96
N ILE A 183 -3.26 6.26 -6.54
CA ILE A 183 -3.96 5.94 -7.80
C ILE A 183 -2.96 5.70 -8.94
N PRO A 184 -2.12 6.68 -9.32
CA PRO A 184 -1.13 6.46 -10.37
C PRO A 184 -0.04 5.46 -9.97
N ALA A 185 0.28 5.32 -8.68
CA ALA A 185 1.26 4.33 -8.23
C ALA A 185 0.75 2.89 -8.42
N ILE A 186 -0.48 2.59 -7.98
CA ILE A 186 -1.10 1.26 -8.19
C ILE A 186 -1.31 1.01 -9.68
N LEU A 187 -1.80 2.00 -10.42
CA LEU A 187 -1.97 1.87 -11.87
C LEU A 187 -0.64 1.56 -12.58
N GLY A 188 0.44 2.25 -12.20
CA GLY A 188 1.77 2.00 -12.74
C GLY A 188 2.25 0.57 -12.45
N GLY A 189 2.13 0.09 -11.21
CA GLY A 189 2.47 -1.29 -10.86
C GLY A 189 1.62 -2.33 -11.60
N VAL A 190 0.33 -2.04 -11.80
CA VAL A 190 -0.54 -2.90 -12.62
C VAL A 190 -0.08 -2.94 -14.07
N LEU A 191 0.27 -1.80 -14.66
CA LEU A 191 0.68 -1.73 -16.08
C LEU A 191 2.02 -2.41 -16.32
N VAL A 192 3.00 -2.26 -15.43
CA VAL A 192 4.31 -2.91 -15.54
C VAL A 192 4.18 -4.44 -15.55
N LYS A 193 3.35 -5.00 -14.68
CA LYS A 193 3.18 -6.47 -14.58
C LYS A 193 2.12 -7.05 -15.53
N LEU A 194 1.38 -6.20 -16.24
CA LEU A 194 0.34 -6.66 -17.17
C LEU A 194 0.91 -7.32 -18.41
N ASP A 195 2.02 -6.79 -18.95
CA ASP A 195 2.65 -7.32 -20.15
C ASP A 195 3.20 -8.73 -19.89
N ASP A 196 3.90 -8.93 -18.77
CA ASP A 196 4.43 -10.24 -18.35
C ASP A 196 3.31 -11.28 -18.19
N LEU A 197 2.15 -10.81 -17.71
CA LEU A 197 1.00 -11.67 -17.49
C LEU A 197 0.33 -12.11 -18.78
N VAL A 198 0.17 -11.20 -19.73
CA VAL A 198 -0.45 -11.49 -21.05
C VAL A 198 0.44 -12.43 -21.85
N GLU A 199 1.76 -12.27 -21.77
CA GLU A 199 2.74 -13.13 -22.42
C GLU A 199 2.75 -14.54 -21.82
N ALA A 200 2.69 -14.65 -20.48
CA ALA A 200 2.81 -15.94 -19.80
C ALA A 200 1.53 -16.80 -19.82
N HIS A 201 0.33 -16.20 -19.74
CA HIS A 201 -0.91 -16.95 -19.49
C HIS A 201 -2.07 -16.62 -20.43
N GLY A 202 -1.94 -15.62 -21.30
CA GLY A 202 -3.02 -15.13 -22.14
C GLY A 202 -4.16 -14.43 -21.36
N SER A 203 -5.01 -13.69 -22.07
CA SER A 203 -6.10 -12.90 -21.47
C SER A 203 -7.18 -13.72 -20.74
N ALA A 204 -7.28 -15.03 -21.00
CA ALA A 204 -8.24 -15.93 -20.35
C ALA A 204 -7.93 -16.16 -18.86
N ALA A 205 -6.67 -15.99 -18.42
CA ALA A 205 -6.28 -16.17 -17.03
C ALA A 205 -6.94 -15.14 -16.10
N LEU A 206 -7.22 -13.94 -16.61
CA LEU A 206 -7.81 -12.83 -15.82
C LEU A 206 -9.32 -12.98 -15.56
N SER A 207 -10.00 -13.93 -16.20
CA SER A 207 -11.47 -14.04 -16.17
C SER A 207 -12.01 -15.19 -15.32
N SER A 208 -11.17 -15.81 -14.47
CA SER A 208 -11.65 -16.90 -13.61
C SER A 208 -12.59 -16.38 -12.50
N GLY A 209 -13.63 -17.16 -12.17
CA GLY A 209 -14.60 -16.80 -11.14
C GLY A 209 -13.97 -16.44 -9.79
N PRO A 210 -13.01 -17.21 -9.27
CA PRO A 210 -12.31 -16.85 -8.02
C PRO A 210 -11.57 -15.51 -8.10
N MET A 211 -10.90 -15.19 -9.21
CA MET A 211 -10.22 -13.90 -9.38
C MET A 211 -11.17 -12.72 -9.32
N LEU A 212 -12.30 -12.82 -9.99
CA LEU A 212 -13.35 -11.78 -9.94
C LEU A 212 -13.93 -11.65 -8.52
N ALA A 213 -14.13 -12.76 -7.83
CA ALA A 213 -14.60 -12.73 -6.44
C ALA A 213 -13.60 -12.02 -5.50
N GLY A 214 -12.30 -12.32 -5.63
CA GLY A 214 -11.24 -11.65 -4.90
C GLY A 214 -11.17 -10.14 -5.20
N MET A 215 -11.21 -9.77 -6.49
CA MET A 215 -11.24 -8.37 -6.91
C MET A 215 -12.44 -7.61 -6.32
N LEU A 216 -13.64 -8.19 -6.37
CA LEU A 216 -14.84 -7.56 -5.82
C LEU A 216 -14.78 -7.44 -4.30
N ALA A 217 -14.22 -8.44 -3.61
CA ALA A 217 -13.97 -8.35 -2.18
C ALA A 217 -12.96 -7.22 -1.85
N ALA A 218 -11.86 -7.12 -2.60
CA ALA A 218 -10.88 -6.05 -2.45
C ALA A 218 -11.49 -4.65 -2.73
N LEU A 219 -12.34 -4.53 -3.73
CA LEU A 219 -13.07 -3.30 -4.02
C LEU A 219 -13.99 -2.90 -2.85
N ALA A 220 -14.79 -3.82 -2.36
CA ALA A 220 -15.76 -3.53 -1.28
C ALA A 220 -15.06 -3.14 0.02
N THR A 221 -14.08 -3.93 0.45
CA THR A 221 -13.34 -3.68 1.69
C THR A 221 -12.39 -2.50 1.56
N GLY A 222 -11.78 -2.29 0.38
CA GLY A 222 -10.95 -1.12 0.08
C GLY A 222 -11.71 0.20 0.17
N TYR A 223 -12.94 0.24 -0.33
CA TYR A 223 -13.80 1.40 -0.18
C TYR A 223 -14.07 1.76 1.30
N LEU A 224 -14.34 0.75 2.12
CA LEU A 224 -14.52 0.94 3.56
C LEU A 224 -13.22 1.42 4.22
N SER A 225 -12.09 0.81 3.84
CA SER A 225 -10.77 1.14 4.35
C SER A 225 -10.40 2.61 4.10
N VAL A 226 -10.61 3.14 2.88
CA VAL A 226 -10.39 4.57 2.57
C VAL A 226 -11.19 5.47 3.49
N ARG A 227 -12.47 5.16 3.73
CA ARG A 227 -13.32 5.96 4.60
C ARG A 227 -12.88 5.92 6.06
N TRP A 228 -12.53 4.74 6.55
CA TRP A 228 -12.08 4.56 7.94
C TRP A 228 -10.76 5.28 8.18
N THR A 229 -9.78 5.12 7.29
CA THR A 229 -8.47 5.75 7.44
C THR A 229 -8.58 7.27 7.49
N LYS A 230 -9.39 7.90 6.62
CA LYS A 230 -9.67 9.35 6.71
C LYS A 230 -10.15 9.76 8.12
N SER A 231 -11.09 9.02 8.68
CA SER A 231 -11.63 9.31 10.02
C SER A 231 -10.63 9.06 11.15
N LEU A 232 -9.78 8.04 11.02
CA LEU A 232 -8.82 7.65 12.05
C LEU A 232 -7.62 8.60 12.08
N VAL A 233 -7.09 8.99 10.93
CA VAL A 233 -5.98 9.96 10.83
C VAL A 233 -6.39 11.32 11.36
N SER A 234 -7.61 11.79 11.02
CA SER A 234 -8.13 13.08 11.50
C SER A 234 -8.25 13.14 13.03
N ARG A 235 -8.48 11.99 13.68
CA ARG A 235 -8.63 11.88 15.14
C ARG A 235 -7.32 11.54 15.87
N ALA A 236 -6.16 11.51 15.17
CA ALA A 236 -4.87 11.11 15.73
C ALA A 236 -4.92 9.77 16.48
N ARG A 237 -5.43 8.71 15.84
CA ARG A 237 -5.58 7.37 16.43
C ARG A 237 -4.70 6.32 15.77
N MET A 238 -3.52 6.72 15.29
CA MET A 238 -2.60 5.82 14.60
C MET A 238 -1.87 4.85 15.53
N ARG A 239 -1.76 5.18 16.84
CA ARG A 239 -1.09 4.32 17.84
C ARG A 239 -1.69 2.93 17.95
N TRP A 240 -2.98 2.76 17.73
CA TRP A 240 -3.60 1.42 17.72
C TRP A 240 -3.08 0.54 16.59
N PHE A 241 -2.85 1.13 15.42
CA PHE A 241 -2.22 0.42 14.30
C PHE A 241 -0.74 0.16 14.56
N ALA A 242 -0.04 1.06 15.29
CA ALA A 242 1.33 0.84 15.73
C ALA A 242 1.41 -0.38 16.66
N VAL A 243 0.54 -0.47 17.67
CA VAL A 243 0.48 -1.62 18.57
C VAL A 243 0.22 -2.91 17.80
N TYR A 244 -0.70 -2.88 16.83
CA TYR A 244 -0.97 -4.02 15.95
C TYR A 244 0.26 -4.42 15.13
N ALA A 245 0.95 -3.45 14.50
CA ALA A 245 2.15 -3.69 13.71
C ALA A 245 3.30 -4.25 14.58
N PHE A 246 3.48 -3.75 15.80
CA PHE A 246 4.44 -4.30 16.76
C PHE A 246 4.09 -5.72 17.20
N ALA A 247 2.82 -6.03 17.40
CA ALA A 247 2.39 -7.39 17.75
C ALA A 247 2.68 -8.38 16.61
N LEU A 248 2.39 -7.99 15.36
CA LEU A 248 2.76 -8.80 14.18
C LEU A 248 4.29 -8.93 14.05
N ALA A 249 5.02 -7.83 14.18
CA ALA A 249 6.47 -7.85 14.14
C ALA A 249 7.05 -8.80 15.18
N ALA A 250 6.60 -8.70 16.43
CA ALA A 250 7.07 -9.55 17.52
C ALA A 250 6.79 -11.03 17.24
N TRP A 251 5.61 -11.37 16.71
CA TRP A 251 5.26 -12.74 16.38
C TRP A 251 6.10 -13.27 15.21
N ILE A 252 6.26 -12.51 14.13
CA ILE A 252 7.06 -12.90 12.96
C ILE A 252 8.52 -13.03 13.34
N LEU A 253 9.10 -12.06 14.07
CA LEU A 253 10.48 -12.11 14.53
C LEU A 253 10.73 -13.28 15.47
N PHE A 254 9.78 -13.62 16.33
CA PHE A 254 9.88 -14.82 17.17
C PHE A 254 9.90 -16.10 16.34
N ASP A 255 9.08 -16.19 15.29
CA ASP A 255 9.14 -17.33 14.37
C ASP A 255 10.47 -17.39 13.63
N GLN A 256 10.95 -16.24 13.09
CA GLN A 256 12.20 -16.15 12.35
C GLN A 256 13.46 -16.45 13.19
N LEU A 257 13.45 -16.15 14.48
CA LEU A 257 14.62 -16.31 15.36
C LEU A 257 14.61 -17.62 16.14
N VAL A 258 13.44 -18.23 16.36
CA VAL A 258 13.29 -19.35 17.29
C VAL A 258 12.62 -20.57 16.66
N GLN A 259 11.47 -20.40 15.99
CA GLN A 259 10.67 -21.53 15.52
C GLN A 259 10.98 -21.98 14.10
N HIS A 260 11.30 -21.04 13.21
CA HIS A 260 11.55 -21.27 11.77
C HIS A 260 10.43 -22.08 11.08
N ARG A 261 9.17 -21.85 11.50
CA ARG A 261 8.03 -22.65 11.06
C ARG A 261 7.34 -22.06 9.83
N PHE A 262 7.18 -20.76 9.79
CA PHE A 262 6.42 -20.05 8.75
C PHE A 262 7.30 -19.14 7.91
N PHE A 263 8.30 -18.52 8.52
CA PHE A 263 9.18 -17.56 7.87
C PHE A 263 10.62 -18.07 7.87
N PRO A 264 11.41 -17.71 6.85
CA PRO A 264 12.85 -18.03 6.83
C PRO A 264 13.55 -17.27 7.97
N PRO A 265 14.74 -17.76 8.41
CA PRO A 265 15.57 -17.02 9.35
C PRO A 265 15.83 -15.59 8.86
N LEU A 266 16.06 -14.69 9.80
CA LEU A 266 16.45 -13.33 9.50
C LEU A 266 17.78 -13.34 8.74
N ALA A 267 17.82 -12.70 7.58
CA ALA A 267 19.00 -12.65 6.72
C ALA A 267 20.07 -11.71 7.28
#